data_4a84e4e51db4a2fa6ac4b8b8142e1d01
#
_entry.id   4a84e4e51db4a2fa6ac4b8b8142e1d01
#
_cell.length_a   1.000
_cell.length_b   1.000
_cell.length_c   1.000
_cell.angle_alpha   90.00
_cell.angle_beta   90.00
_cell.angle_gamma   90.00
#
_symmetry.space_group_name_H-M   'P 1'
#
loop_
_entity.id
_entity.type
_entity.pdbx_description
1 polymer ?
#
loop_
_entity_poly.entity_id
_entity_poly.type
_entity_poly.pdbx_seq_one_letter_code
_entity_poly.pdbx_strand_id
1 'polypeptide(L)'
;MSYESKKVTVAEEGSVVTVTPRSGQIATKDIEVTLGLSPKSLEVYNTKSGTNYKSMPEGSYSFDQKTVVIKKGELVAPTVKVSIDPLTKEMLDSGDKFALPVAITAVSGGQQTLEGADVMIYIMDQVIITSAPVLTGTKPITMEMRQDYTVTQWSLEMRINMSELGDGVTPGVGYPGPPSYQNQAIFSAGPGNGIAEDGEIYIRFGDGPIPGNILQIKTQGTQVNAATKFKNNQWYHLAFVCDGVKLTIYVNGNIDATLDLPRKPLRLVKNSFGICNGDWMVTDAIVSEVRFWTTAISQSQIQNNMFAINPGTDGLEAYWKLNEGSGTEFKDATGHGNKATAPNGVVRWVDGIRSDGK
;
A
#
# COMPACT_ATOMS: atom_id res chain seq x y z
N MET A 1 24.41 -0.24 -8.57
CA MET A 1 24.45 1.18 -8.17
C MET A 1 23.04 1.58 -7.77
N SER A 2 22.84 2.18 -6.63
CA SER A 2 21.52 2.68 -6.17
C SER A 2 21.59 4.19 -6.03
N TYR A 3 20.59 4.89 -6.57
CA TYR A 3 20.46 6.33 -6.32
C TYR A 3 19.91 6.55 -4.90
N GLU A 4 20.36 7.61 -4.26
CA GLU A 4 19.78 8.04 -2.99
C GLU A 4 18.35 8.57 -3.22
N SER A 5 17.47 8.31 -2.27
CA SER A 5 16.11 8.80 -2.31
C SER A 5 15.67 9.40 -0.98
N LYS A 6 14.78 10.38 -1.05
CA LYS A 6 14.21 11.05 0.12
C LYS A 6 12.72 11.27 -0.09
N LYS A 7 11.89 10.88 0.88
CA LYS A 7 10.47 11.23 0.89
C LYS A 7 10.29 12.70 1.24
N VAL A 8 9.38 13.34 0.54
CA VAL A 8 9.02 14.76 0.68
C VAL A 8 7.51 14.84 0.83
N THR A 9 7.03 15.24 1.98
CA THR A 9 5.61 15.50 2.18
C THR A 9 5.24 16.78 1.43
N VAL A 10 4.32 16.66 0.47
CA VAL A 10 3.78 17.80 -0.28
C VAL A 10 2.48 18.23 0.39
N ALA A 11 2.51 19.41 1.01
CA ALA A 11 1.36 20.01 1.67
C ALA A 11 0.45 20.74 0.67
N GLU A 12 -0.67 21.30 1.14
CA GLU A 12 -1.60 22.06 0.30
C GLU A 12 -0.96 23.33 -0.30
N GLU A 13 0.04 23.89 0.37
CA GLU A 13 0.85 25.03 -0.13
C GLU A 13 2.07 24.58 -0.96
N GLY A 14 2.23 23.30 -1.21
CA GLY A 14 3.41 22.72 -1.86
C GLY A 14 4.53 22.36 -0.90
N SER A 15 5.74 22.25 -1.43
CA SER A 15 6.94 21.94 -0.63
C SER A 15 8.20 22.54 -1.25
N VAL A 16 9.27 22.59 -0.49
CA VAL A 16 10.59 23.05 -0.96
C VAL A 16 11.65 22.04 -0.55
N VAL A 17 12.46 21.62 -1.52
CA VAL A 17 13.66 20.82 -1.26
C VAL A 17 14.90 21.61 -1.60
N THR A 18 16.02 21.22 -1.03
CA THR A 18 17.31 21.91 -1.25
C THR A 18 18.34 20.93 -1.78
N VAL A 19 19.16 21.41 -2.72
CA VAL A 19 20.27 20.69 -3.33
C VAL A 19 21.53 21.52 -3.23
N THR A 20 22.60 20.93 -2.72
CA THR A 20 23.90 21.61 -2.60
C THR A 20 24.96 20.77 -3.31
N PRO A 21 25.34 21.12 -4.55
CA PRO A 21 26.40 20.42 -5.26
C PRO A 21 27.74 20.51 -4.51
N ARG A 22 28.48 19.42 -4.50
CA ARG A 22 29.76 19.31 -3.80
C ARG A 22 30.83 18.71 -4.70
N SER A 23 32.04 19.21 -4.59
CA SER A 23 33.23 18.61 -5.19
C SER A 23 33.89 17.63 -4.21
N GLY A 24 34.48 16.55 -4.71
CA GLY A 24 35.29 15.62 -3.92
C GLY A 24 36.64 16.19 -3.46
N GLN A 25 37.07 17.32 -4.02
CA GLN A 25 38.33 18.00 -3.71
C GLN A 25 38.13 19.51 -3.75
N ILE A 26 39.00 20.25 -3.07
CA ILE A 26 39.01 21.71 -3.15
C ILE A 26 39.20 22.15 -4.60
N ALA A 27 38.28 23.00 -5.07
CA ALA A 27 38.28 23.47 -6.44
C ALA A 27 39.54 24.31 -6.73
N THR A 28 40.32 23.91 -7.74
CA THR A 28 41.52 24.66 -8.16
C THR A 28 41.18 25.83 -9.09
N LYS A 29 39.98 25.86 -9.61
CA LYS A 29 39.35 26.92 -10.45
C LYS A 29 37.86 26.93 -10.21
N ASP A 30 37.16 27.98 -10.66
CA ASP A 30 35.71 28.01 -10.61
C ASP A 30 35.12 26.83 -11.42
N ILE A 31 34.14 26.11 -10.83
CA ILE A 31 33.44 24.99 -11.44
C ILE A 31 31.95 25.33 -11.51
N GLU A 32 31.47 25.53 -12.72
CA GLU A 32 30.04 25.71 -12.97
C GLU A 32 29.34 24.37 -12.96
N VAL A 33 28.20 24.26 -12.23
CA VAL A 33 27.39 23.05 -12.07
C VAL A 33 25.96 23.40 -12.47
N THR A 34 25.41 22.69 -13.44
CA THR A 34 24.01 22.85 -13.87
C THR A 34 23.17 21.70 -13.34
N LEU A 35 22.05 22.05 -12.73
CA LEU A 35 21.04 21.11 -12.21
C LEU A 35 19.86 21.01 -13.19
N GLY A 36 19.26 19.84 -13.21
CA GLY A 36 18.05 19.54 -14.00
C GLY A 36 17.41 18.26 -13.53
N LEU A 37 16.50 17.71 -14.32
CA LEU A 37 15.92 16.39 -14.06
C LEU A 37 16.59 15.30 -14.90
N SER A 38 16.62 14.09 -14.37
CA SER A 38 17.05 12.88 -15.07
C SER A 38 15.96 11.81 -15.03
N PRO A 39 14.99 11.80 -15.96
CA PRO A 39 13.96 10.76 -16.05
C PRO A 39 14.56 9.36 -16.19
N LYS A 40 15.66 9.23 -16.92
CA LYS A 40 16.39 7.96 -17.06
C LYS A 40 16.88 7.39 -15.72
N SER A 41 17.34 8.25 -14.81
CA SER A 41 17.74 7.82 -13.47
C SER A 41 16.54 7.35 -12.64
N LEU A 42 15.38 7.94 -12.85
CA LEU A 42 14.14 7.48 -12.21
C LEU A 42 13.73 6.08 -12.72
N GLU A 43 13.85 5.81 -14.01
CA GLU A 43 13.60 4.48 -14.59
C GLU A 43 14.53 3.41 -13.99
N VAL A 44 15.82 3.73 -13.87
CA VAL A 44 16.81 2.84 -13.21
C VAL A 44 16.45 2.63 -11.74
N TYR A 45 16.06 3.68 -11.04
CA TYR A 45 15.62 3.60 -9.64
C TYR A 45 14.39 2.69 -9.52
N ASN A 46 13.36 2.91 -10.34
CA ASN A 46 12.13 2.11 -10.35
C ASN A 46 12.43 0.63 -10.57
N THR A 47 13.25 0.30 -11.57
CA THR A 47 13.62 -1.10 -11.87
C THR A 47 14.29 -1.78 -10.68
N LYS A 48 15.19 -1.09 -9.99
CA LYS A 48 15.95 -1.66 -8.85
C LYS A 48 15.13 -1.76 -7.57
N SER A 49 14.24 -0.79 -7.34
CA SER A 49 13.43 -0.71 -6.12
C SER A 49 12.10 -1.44 -6.25
N GLY A 50 11.78 -1.99 -7.45
CA GLY A 50 10.46 -2.59 -7.72
C GLY A 50 9.32 -1.57 -7.60
N THR A 51 9.57 -0.32 -8.01
CA THR A 51 8.62 0.79 -7.96
C THR A 51 8.25 1.24 -9.36
N ASN A 52 7.22 2.09 -9.48
CA ASN A 52 6.75 2.65 -10.75
C ASN A 52 6.47 4.16 -10.64
N TYR A 53 7.32 4.88 -9.91
CA TYR A 53 7.17 6.33 -9.79
C TYR A 53 7.20 7.01 -11.15
N LYS A 54 6.28 7.95 -11.35
CA LYS A 54 6.27 8.86 -12.51
C LYS A 54 7.04 10.12 -12.19
N SER A 55 7.72 10.69 -13.19
CA SER A 55 8.33 12.00 -13.03
C SER A 55 7.26 13.05 -12.79
N MET A 56 7.54 14.02 -11.89
CA MET A 56 6.67 15.18 -11.72
C MET A 56 6.43 15.85 -13.08
N PRO A 57 5.17 16.26 -13.40
CA PRO A 57 4.87 16.97 -14.63
C PRO A 57 5.68 18.27 -14.78
N GLU A 58 6.01 18.61 -16.00
CA GLU A 58 6.64 19.91 -16.28
C GLU A 58 5.70 21.05 -15.88
N GLY A 59 6.25 22.06 -15.21
CA GLY A 59 5.47 23.20 -14.68
C GLY A 59 4.95 22.99 -13.25
N SER A 60 5.05 21.79 -12.66
CA SER A 60 4.69 21.54 -11.25
C SER A 60 5.86 21.67 -10.27
N TYR A 61 7.00 22.14 -10.74
CA TYR A 61 8.18 22.42 -9.93
C TYR A 61 9.01 23.54 -10.58
N SER A 62 9.83 24.22 -9.76
CA SER A 62 10.73 25.26 -10.24
C SER A 62 12.03 25.29 -9.44
N PHE A 63 13.13 25.61 -10.11
CA PHE A 63 14.42 25.88 -9.50
C PHE A 63 14.58 27.39 -9.32
N ASP A 64 15.01 27.84 -8.13
CA ASP A 64 15.36 29.26 -7.93
C ASP A 64 16.54 29.69 -8.81
N GLN A 65 17.47 28.73 -9.04
CA GLN A 65 18.57 28.85 -10.02
C GLN A 65 18.96 27.46 -10.50
N LYS A 66 19.21 27.30 -11.80
CA LYS A 66 19.63 25.99 -12.35
C LYS A 66 21.15 25.82 -12.39
N THR A 67 21.90 26.92 -12.39
CA THR A 67 23.36 26.92 -12.50
C THR A 67 23.96 27.62 -11.30
N VAL A 68 24.92 26.97 -10.67
CA VAL A 68 25.67 27.47 -9.52
C VAL A 68 27.16 27.23 -9.72
N VAL A 69 27.99 27.94 -8.97
CA VAL A 69 29.45 27.85 -9.12
C VAL A 69 30.10 27.48 -7.80
N ILE A 70 30.88 26.39 -7.80
CA ILE A 70 31.84 26.09 -6.74
C ILE A 70 33.06 26.97 -7.02
N LYS A 71 33.29 27.94 -6.13
CA LYS A 71 34.41 28.88 -6.30
C LYS A 71 35.75 28.22 -6.07
N LYS A 72 36.77 28.74 -6.74
CA LYS A 72 38.17 28.34 -6.45
C LYS A 72 38.46 28.44 -4.96
N GLY A 73 39.00 27.38 -4.39
CA GLY A 73 39.27 27.25 -2.96
C GLY A 73 38.13 26.67 -2.14
N GLU A 74 36.97 26.44 -2.71
CA GLU A 74 35.78 25.87 -2.04
C GLU A 74 35.53 24.42 -2.42
N LEU A 75 34.69 23.74 -1.61
CA LEU A 75 34.23 22.36 -1.80
C LEU A 75 32.77 22.27 -2.21
N VAL A 76 32.00 23.33 -2.00
CA VAL A 76 30.54 23.34 -2.15
C VAL A 76 30.07 24.54 -2.93
N ALA A 77 29.02 24.34 -3.72
CA ALA A 77 28.31 25.44 -4.37
C ALA A 77 27.27 26.06 -3.43
N PRO A 78 26.72 27.24 -3.76
CA PRO A 78 25.51 27.74 -3.13
C PRO A 78 24.38 26.71 -3.20
N THR A 79 23.56 26.66 -2.16
CA THR A 79 22.38 25.78 -2.11
C THR A 79 21.31 26.29 -3.08
N VAL A 80 20.80 25.38 -3.88
CA VAL A 80 19.67 25.61 -4.79
C VAL A 80 18.38 25.15 -4.14
N LYS A 81 17.34 25.96 -4.23
CA LYS A 81 15.99 25.60 -3.79
C LYS A 81 15.19 25.10 -4.98
N VAL A 82 14.49 24.00 -4.78
CA VAL A 82 13.53 23.48 -5.75
C VAL A 82 12.15 23.52 -5.09
N SER A 83 11.31 24.41 -5.58
CA SER A 83 9.92 24.52 -5.16
C SER A 83 9.09 23.47 -5.91
N ILE A 84 8.19 22.83 -5.20
CA ILE A 84 7.29 21.79 -5.69
C ILE A 84 5.88 22.26 -5.41
N ASP A 85 5.07 22.39 -6.46
CA ASP A 85 3.69 22.81 -6.33
C ASP A 85 2.82 21.72 -5.70
N PRO A 86 1.65 22.05 -5.13
CA PRO A 86 0.68 21.09 -4.65
C PRO A 86 0.33 20.06 -5.72
N LEU A 87 0.12 18.81 -5.32
CA LEU A 87 -0.35 17.78 -6.24
C LEU A 87 -1.79 18.11 -6.67
N THR A 88 -2.03 18.13 -7.98
CA THR A 88 -3.37 18.41 -8.51
C THR A 88 -4.34 17.29 -8.23
N LYS A 89 -5.64 17.59 -8.22
CA LYS A 89 -6.68 16.56 -8.06
C LYS A 89 -6.53 15.43 -9.07
N GLU A 90 -6.15 15.74 -10.31
CA GLU A 90 -5.93 14.77 -11.37
C GLU A 90 -4.77 13.81 -11.05
N MET A 91 -3.67 14.33 -10.52
CA MET A 91 -2.53 13.53 -10.06
C MET A 91 -2.93 12.60 -8.92
N LEU A 92 -3.77 13.08 -7.99
CA LEU A 92 -4.27 12.34 -6.84
C LEU A 92 -5.22 11.21 -7.23
N ASP A 93 -6.17 11.53 -8.11
CA ASP A 93 -7.19 10.58 -8.58
C ASP A 93 -6.58 9.46 -9.45
N SER A 94 -5.44 9.73 -10.12
CA SER A 94 -4.75 8.74 -10.96
C SER A 94 -4.25 7.53 -10.15
N GLY A 95 -4.00 7.69 -8.85
CA GLY A 95 -3.34 6.68 -8.03
C GLY A 95 -1.86 6.49 -8.34
N ASP A 96 -1.30 7.28 -9.26
CA ASP A 96 0.14 7.30 -9.54
C ASP A 96 0.92 7.95 -8.39
N LYS A 97 2.14 7.50 -8.25
CA LYS A 97 3.10 8.11 -7.34
C LYS A 97 4.16 8.85 -8.10
N PHE A 98 4.49 10.03 -7.64
CA PHE A 98 5.39 10.93 -8.34
C PHE A 98 6.74 11.04 -7.63
N ALA A 99 7.79 11.27 -8.40
CA ALA A 99 9.11 11.58 -7.91
C ALA A 99 9.78 12.66 -8.76
N LEU A 100 10.70 13.39 -8.13
CA LEU A 100 11.48 14.44 -8.79
C LEU A 100 12.97 14.00 -8.80
N PRO A 101 13.48 13.47 -9.91
CA PRO A 101 14.87 13.01 -10.03
C PRO A 101 15.81 14.18 -10.33
N VAL A 102 16.19 14.94 -9.31
CA VAL A 102 17.11 16.08 -9.47
C VAL A 102 18.53 15.59 -9.67
N ALA A 103 19.16 16.04 -10.73
CA ALA A 103 20.47 15.59 -11.17
C ALA A 103 21.41 16.75 -11.51
N ILE A 104 22.71 16.51 -11.43
CA ILE A 104 23.72 17.32 -12.07
C ILE A 104 23.73 16.95 -13.57
N THR A 105 23.30 17.86 -14.42
CA THR A 105 23.17 17.64 -15.87
C THR A 105 24.38 18.11 -16.67
N ALA A 106 25.17 19.05 -16.11
CA ALA A 106 26.41 19.52 -16.72
C ALA A 106 27.39 20.04 -15.65
N VAL A 107 28.67 19.88 -15.93
CA VAL A 107 29.77 20.39 -15.11
C VAL A 107 30.84 20.99 -16.02
N SER A 108 31.33 22.19 -15.71
CA SER A 108 32.37 22.84 -16.49
C SER A 108 33.79 22.35 -16.16
N GLY A 109 34.74 22.72 -17.02
CA GLY A 109 36.17 22.58 -16.71
C GLY A 109 36.73 21.17 -16.76
N GLY A 110 36.09 20.25 -17.52
CA GLY A 110 36.58 18.87 -17.69
C GLY A 110 36.43 18.00 -16.44
N GLN A 111 35.61 18.45 -15.48
CA GLN A 111 35.24 17.64 -14.31
C GLN A 111 34.20 16.57 -14.71
N GLN A 112 34.17 15.50 -13.94
CA GLN A 112 33.18 14.42 -14.11
C GLN A 112 32.34 14.31 -12.85
N THR A 113 31.08 13.95 -13.01
CA THR A 113 30.22 13.61 -11.88
C THR A 113 30.56 12.23 -11.35
N LEU A 114 30.36 12.02 -10.06
CA LEU A 114 30.44 10.67 -9.48
C LEU A 114 29.09 9.98 -9.72
N GLU A 115 29.11 8.98 -10.57
CA GLU A 115 27.93 8.20 -10.93
C GLU A 115 27.25 7.62 -9.68
N GLY A 116 25.96 7.86 -9.53
CA GLY A 116 25.16 7.45 -8.36
C GLY A 116 25.09 8.47 -7.23
N ALA A 117 26.03 9.43 -7.17
CA ALA A 117 25.97 10.58 -6.24
C ALA A 117 25.60 11.89 -6.95
N ASP A 118 25.36 11.84 -8.24
CA ASP A 118 24.98 12.98 -9.10
C ASP A 118 23.46 13.14 -9.23
N VAL A 119 22.67 12.27 -8.61
CA VAL A 119 21.20 12.26 -8.65
C VAL A 119 20.62 12.03 -7.27
N MET A 120 19.63 12.83 -6.89
CA MET A 120 18.77 12.63 -5.73
C MET A 120 17.32 12.42 -6.19
N ILE A 121 16.71 11.33 -5.79
CA ILE A 121 15.30 11.02 -6.08
C ILE A 121 14.44 11.53 -4.93
N TYR A 122 13.73 12.64 -5.13
CA TYR A 122 12.73 13.10 -4.17
C TYR A 122 11.39 12.43 -4.48
N ILE A 123 10.90 11.59 -3.56
CA ILE A 123 9.64 10.87 -3.69
C ILE A 123 8.55 11.72 -3.05
N MET A 124 7.55 12.10 -3.85
CA MET A 124 6.41 12.87 -3.37
C MET A 124 5.53 11.98 -2.48
N ASP A 125 5.49 12.31 -1.20
CA ASP A 125 4.65 11.63 -0.21
C ASP A 125 3.53 12.57 0.17
N GLN A 126 2.30 12.16 -0.12
CA GLN A 126 1.13 12.93 0.18
C GLN A 126 0.35 12.30 1.31
N VAL A 127 -0.18 13.14 2.18
CA VAL A 127 -1.17 12.70 3.15
C VAL A 127 -2.50 12.51 2.42
N ILE A 128 -2.90 11.26 2.24
CA ILE A 128 -4.21 10.91 1.71
C ILE A 128 -5.21 11.07 2.86
N ILE A 129 -6.25 11.87 2.65
CA ILE A 129 -7.39 12.02 3.56
C ILE A 129 -8.59 11.38 2.87
N THR A 130 -9.24 10.44 3.52
CA THR A 130 -10.30 9.64 2.90
C THR A 130 -11.41 9.34 3.91
N SER A 131 -12.53 8.78 3.40
CA SER A 131 -13.59 8.17 4.21
C SER A 131 -13.45 6.65 4.19
N ALA A 132 -14.12 5.97 5.12
CA ALA A 132 -14.30 4.52 5.04
C ALA A 132 -15.57 4.08 5.77
N PRO A 133 -16.21 2.96 5.34
CA PRO A 133 -17.36 2.41 6.02
C PRO A 133 -16.95 1.67 7.29
N VAL A 134 -17.82 1.70 8.27
CA VAL A 134 -17.79 0.82 9.44
C VAL A 134 -18.71 -0.34 9.20
N LEU A 135 -18.18 -1.55 9.30
CA LEU A 135 -18.85 -2.82 9.04
C LEU A 135 -18.95 -3.67 10.29
N THR A 136 -19.90 -4.62 10.30
CA THR A 136 -20.04 -5.68 11.30
C THR A 136 -20.50 -6.96 10.61
N GLY A 137 -20.58 -8.09 11.31
CA GLY A 137 -21.09 -9.35 10.75
C GLY A 137 -22.56 -9.28 10.26
N THR A 138 -23.38 -8.38 10.84
CA THR A 138 -24.75 -8.15 10.36
C THR A 138 -24.85 -7.13 9.24
N LYS A 139 -23.78 -6.40 8.97
CA LYS A 139 -23.65 -5.39 7.91
C LYS A 139 -22.37 -5.61 7.09
N PRO A 140 -22.26 -6.75 6.40
CA PRO A 140 -21.09 -7.08 5.59
C PRO A 140 -21.10 -6.36 4.24
N ILE A 141 -19.97 -6.43 3.55
CA ILE A 141 -19.90 -6.20 2.12
C ILE A 141 -19.87 -7.56 1.42
N THR A 142 -20.76 -7.73 0.45
CA THR A 142 -20.76 -8.86 -0.49
C THR A 142 -20.15 -8.42 -1.81
N MET A 143 -19.36 -9.29 -2.43
CA MET A 143 -18.68 -9.02 -3.67
C MET A 143 -19.09 -10.03 -4.75
N GLU A 144 -19.37 -9.52 -5.95
CA GLU A 144 -19.53 -10.32 -7.15
C GLU A 144 -18.37 -9.99 -8.09
N MET A 145 -17.44 -10.93 -8.20
CA MET A 145 -16.35 -10.83 -9.16
C MET A 145 -16.85 -11.05 -10.58
N ARG A 146 -16.16 -10.52 -11.58
CA ARG A 146 -16.55 -10.67 -12.99
C ARG A 146 -16.57 -12.12 -13.48
N GLN A 147 -15.80 -13.02 -12.85
CA GLN A 147 -15.70 -14.44 -13.22
C GLN A 147 -15.26 -15.30 -12.03
N ASP A 148 -15.31 -16.63 -12.21
CA ASP A 148 -14.64 -17.59 -11.31
C ASP A 148 -13.13 -17.57 -11.57
N TYR A 149 -12.34 -17.85 -10.54
CA TYR A 149 -10.87 -17.92 -10.63
C TYR A 149 -10.36 -19.31 -10.30
N THR A 150 -9.33 -19.70 -11.04
CA THR A 150 -8.46 -20.82 -10.70
C THR A 150 -7.03 -20.31 -10.80
N VAL A 151 -6.42 -20.04 -9.64
CA VAL A 151 -5.13 -19.35 -9.56
C VAL A 151 -4.13 -20.15 -8.74
N THR A 152 -2.87 -20.15 -9.15
CA THR A 152 -1.76 -20.70 -8.37
C THR A 152 -1.04 -19.62 -7.58
N GLN A 153 -1.04 -18.40 -8.09
CA GLN A 153 -0.54 -17.22 -7.40
C GLN A 153 -1.67 -16.24 -7.20
N TRP A 154 -1.70 -15.61 -6.07
CA TRP A 154 -2.67 -14.56 -5.76
C TRP A 154 -2.18 -13.69 -4.62
N SER A 155 -2.76 -12.52 -4.50
CA SER A 155 -2.57 -11.67 -3.34
C SER A 155 -3.88 -11.00 -2.95
N LEU A 156 -4.02 -10.72 -1.67
CA LEU A 156 -5.11 -9.94 -1.09
C LEU A 156 -4.52 -8.88 -0.19
N GLU A 157 -5.00 -7.66 -0.33
CA GLU A 157 -4.61 -6.55 0.56
C GLU A 157 -5.84 -5.87 1.11
N MET A 158 -5.74 -5.33 2.32
CA MET A 158 -6.72 -4.42 2.89
C MET A 158 -6.10 -3.56 3.99
N ARG A 159 -6.71 -2.40 4.24
CA ARG A 159 -6.49 -1.65 5.48
C ARG A 159 -7.67 -1.88 6.41
N ILE A 160 -7.36 -2.12 7.67
CA ILE A 160 -8.39 -2.43 8.67
C ILE A 160 -8.07 -1.78 10.01
N ASN A 161 -9.13 -1.37 10.71
CA ASN A 161 -9.09 -0.92 12.09
C ASN A 161 -10.25 -1.59 12.84
N MET A 162 -9.93 -2.44 13.79
CA MET A 162 -10.92 -3.15 14.61
C MET A 162 -11.18 -2.37 15.90
N SER A 163 -12.45 -2.15 16.23
CA SER A 163 -12.81 -1.45 17.45
C SER A 163 -12.50 -2.24 18.71
N GLU A 164 -12.62 -3.56 18.64
CA GLU A 164 -12.39 -4.45 19.78
C GLU A 164 -11.91 -5.84 19.31
N LEU A 165 -10.88 -6.35 19.95
CA LEU A 165 -10.23 -7.64 19.66
C LEU A 165 -10.13 -8.54 20.92
N GLY A 166 -10.74 -8.13 22.05
CA GLY A 166 -10.58 -8.78 23.32
C GLY A 166 -9.27 -8.43 24.03
N ASP A 167 -9.05 -9.04 25.18
CA ASP A 167 -7.90 -8.76 26.06
C ASP A 167 -6.57 -9.41 25.59
N GLY A 168 -6.60 -10.23 24.54
CA GLY A 168 -5.44 -10.93 24.02
C GLY A 168 -4.91 -12.04 24.93
N VAL A 169 -5.60 -12.38 25.98
CA VAL A 169 -5.23 -13.38 27.00
C VAL A 169 -6.27 -14.48 27.09
N THR A 170 -7.54 -14.11 27.09
CA THR A 170 -8.65 -15.06 27.26
C THR A 170 -8.86 -15.83 25.97
N PRO A 171 -8.64 -17.16 25.96
CA PRO A 171 -9.03 -17.99 24.84
C PRO A 171 -10.54 -17.91 24.69
N GLY A 172 -10.96 -17.71 23.48
CA GLY A 172 -12.38 -17.60 23.29
C GLY A 172 -13.03 -18.96 23.08
N VAL A 173 -13.05 -19.81 24.04
CA VAL A 173 -13.72 -21.10 23.98
C VAL A 173 -15.18 -20.91 24.36
N GLY A 174 -16.08 -21.13 23.39
CA GLY A 174 -17.49 -21.53 23.54
C GLY A 174 -18.29 -20.99 24.73
N TYR A 175 -18.45 -19.68 24.88
CA TYR A 175 -18.97 -19.14 26.14
C TYR A 175 -20.29 -18.37 26.06
N PRO A 176 -21.18 -18.62 27.04
CA PRO A 176 -22.12 -17.64 27.54
C PRO A 176 -21.34 -16.63 28.43
N GLY A 177 -20.81 -15.60 27.87
CA GLY A 177 -20.09 -14.50 28.51
C GLY A 177 -20.09 -13.26 27.59
N PRO A 178 -19.48 -12.14 27.99
CA PRO A 178 -19.38 -10.98 27.10
C PRO A 178 -18.81 -11.43 25.75
N PRO A 179 -19.18 -10.76 24.63
CA PRO A 179 -19.03 -11.30 23.28
C PRO A 179 -17.65 -11.90 23.10
N SER A 180 -17.58 -13.20 22.82
CA SER A 180 -16.31 -13.84 22.50
C SER A 180 -15.81 -13.19 21.21
N TYR A 181 -14.73 -12.45 21.27
CA TYR A 181 -14.06 -11.84 20.11
C TYR A 181 -13.36 -12.90 19.27
N GLN A 182 -14.13 -13.98 18.94
CA GLN A 182 -13.65 -15.12 18.22
C GLN A 182 -14.25 -15.22 16.87
N ASN A 183 -13.46 -15.82 15.96
CA ASN A 183 -13.88 -16.10 14.60
C ASN A 183 -14.44 -14.85 13.90
N GLN A 184 -13.87 -13.69 14.24
CA GLN A 184 -14.28 -12.45 13.63
C GLN A 184 -13.76 -12.39 12.21
N ALA A 185 -14.55 -12.92 11.27
CA ALA A 185 -14.18 -13.06 9.87
C ALA A 185 -14.16 -11.68 9.18
N ILE A 186 -12.97 -11.24 8.79
CA ILE A 186 -12.77 -9.97 8.10
C ILE A 186 -12.80 -10.12 6.57
N PHE A 187 -12.51 -11.33 6.06
CA PHE A 187 -12.59 -11.64 4.64
C PHE A 187 -12.83 -13.12 4.41
N SER A 188 -13.65 -13.43 3.41
CA SER A 188 -13.80 -14.79 2.92
C SER A 188 -13.97 -14.85 1.40
N ALA A 189 -13.48 -15.93 0.80
CA ALA A 189 -13.77 -16.36 -0.54
C ALA A 189 -13.64 -17.89 -0.60
N GLY A 190 -14.37 -18.58 -1.49
CA GLY A 190 -14.39 -20.03 -1.46
C GLY A 190 -14.66 -20.69 -2.82
N PRO A 191 -14.54 -22.03 -2.86
CA PRO A 191 -14.65 -22.82 -4.09
C PRO A 191 -16.10 -23.07 -4.55
N GLY A 192 -17.09 -22.71 -3.74
CA GLY A 192 -18.51 -22.91 -4.03
C GLY A 192 -19.03 -24.34 -3.83
N ASN A 193 -18.16 -25.31 -3.62
CA ASN A 193 -18.52 -26.71 -3.40
C ASN A 193 -18.44 -27.16 -1.92
N GLY A 194 -18.07 -26.24 -1.01
CA GLY A 194 -17.92 -26.50 0.39
C GLY A 194 -16.64 -27.29 0.78
N ILE A 195 -15.75 -27.57 -0.17
CA ILE A 195 -14.50 -28.30 0.05
C ILE A 195 -13.35 -27.29 0.22
N ALA A 196 -12.96 -27.03 1.46
CA ALA A 196 -11.94 -26.02 1.80
C ALA A 196 -10.58 -26.29 1.12
N GLU A 197 -10.24 -27.55 0.90
CA GLU A 197 -9.00 -27.97 0.24
C GLU A 197 -8.92 -27.54 -1.24
N ASP A 198 -10.07 -27.30 -1.90
CA ASP A 198 -10.12 -26.89 -3.31
C ASP A 198 -9.96 -25.39 -3.47
N GLY A 199 -10.31 -24.61 -2.44
CA GLY A 199 -10.15 -23.17 -2.51
C GLY A 199 -10.90 -22.45 -1.37
N GLU A 200 -10.17 -22.06 -0.35
CA GLU A 200 -10.67 -21.19 0.71
C GLU A 200 -9.66 -20.08 0.96
N ILE A 201 -10.11 -18.87 1.04
CA ILE A 201 -9.44 -17.77 1.71
C ILE A 201 -10.36 -17.37 2.84
N TYR A 202 -10.00 -17.65 4.08
CA TYR A 202 -10.78 -17.29 5.24
C TYR A 202 -9.89 -16.63 6.27
N ILE A 203 -10.08 -15.34 6.47
CA ILE A 203 -9.24 -14.50 7.32
C ILE A 203 -10.09 -13.99 8.48
N ARG A 204 -9.62 -14.24 9.70
CA ARG A 204 -10.35 -13.92 10.92
C ARG A 204 -9.41 -13.51 12.05
N PHE A 205 -9.98 -12.88 13.05
CA PHE A 205 -9.37 -12.68 14.35
C PHE A 205 -9.93 -13.70 15.35
N GLY A 206 -9.03 -14.33 16.10
CA GLY A 206 -9.35 -15.33 17.12
C GLY A 206 -9.92 -16.64 16.58
N ASP A 207 -9.63 -17.76 17.21
CA ASP A 207 -10.23 -19.08 16.91
C ASP A 207 -9.94 -20.11 17.99
N GLY A 208 -10.98 -20.62 18.67
CA GLY A 208 -10.81 -21.62 19.73
C GLY A 208 -9.81 -21.16 20.81
N PRO A 209 -8.63 -21.79 20.90
CA PRO A 209 -7.62 -21.39 21.88
C PRO A 209 -6.84 -20.14 21.50
N ILE A 210 -7.05 -19.57 20.28
CA ILE A 210 -6.30 -18.43 19.77
C ILE A 210 -6.97 -17.15 20.25
N PRO A 211 -6.25 -16.25 20.93
CA PRO A 211 -6.81 -14.98 21.40
C PRO A 211 -7.40 -14.12 20.28
N GLY A 212 -8.41 -13.32 20.60
CA GLY A 212 -9.11 -12.45 19.65
C GLY A 212 -8.24 -11.40 18.97
N ASN A 213 -7.09 -11.06 19.54
CA ASN A 213 -6.13 -10.13 18.95
C ASN A 213 -5.04 -10.79 18.07
N ILE A 214 -5.20 -12.06 17.73
CA ILE A 214 -4.35 -12.80 16.80
C ILE A 214 -5.12 -13.06 15.51
N LEU A 215 -4.55 -12.61 14.39
CA LEU A 215 -5.07 -12.87 13.06
C LEU A 215 -4.72 -14.30 12.61
N GLN A 216 -5.67 -14.98 11.98
CA GLN A 216 -5.46 -16.27 11.35
C GLN A 216 -5.95 -16.24 9.90
N ILE A 217 -5.21 -16.88 9.01
CA ILE A 217 -5.70 -17.21 7.67
C ILE A 217 -5.79 -18.73 7.51
N LYS A 218 -6.90 -19.19 6.96
CA LYS A 218 -7.11 -20.55 6.46
C LYS A 218 -7.14 -20.53 4.95
N THR A 219 -6.44 -21.47 4.35
CA THR A 219 -6.45 -21.67 2.89
C THR A 219 -6.05 -23.11 2.55
N GLN A 220 -6.65 -23.70 1.52
CA GLN A 220 -6.34 -25.03 0.99
C GLN A 220 -6.27 -26.14 2.07
N GLY A 221 -7.15 -26.10 3.06
CA GLY A 221 -7.20 -27.09 4.16
C GLY A 221 -6.12 -26.93 5.23
N THR A 222 -5.35 -25.85 5.21
CA THR A 222 -4.31 -25.53 6.20
C THR A 222 -4.50 -24.11 6.75
N GLN A 223 -3.72 -23.71 7.73
CA GLN A 223 -3.86 -22.40 8.38
C GLN A 223 -2.57 -21.94 9.03
N VAL A 224 -2.44 -20.64 9.21
CA VAL A 224 -1.35 -20.00 9.94
C VAL A 224 -1.86 -18.79 10.72
N ASN A 225 -1.26 -18.55 11.88
CA ASN A 225 -1.51 -17.38 12.70
C ASN A 225 -0.44 -16.34 12.47
N ALA A 226 -0.84 -15.07 12.48
CA ALA A 226 0.09 -13.94 12.53
C ALA A 226 0.88 -13.96 13.85
N ALA A 227 2.12 -13.47 13.80
CA ALA A 227 2.94 -13.26 14.99
C ALA A 227 2.57 -11.96 15.71
N THR A 228 2.08 -10.96 14.96
CA THR A 228 1.64 -9.68 15.50
C THR A 228 0.47 -9.85 16.46
N LYS A 229 0.56 -9.21 17.62
CA LYS A 229 -0.56 -8.99 18.54
C LYS A 229 -1.21 -7.66 18.19
N PHE A 230 -2.38 -7.74 17.60
CA PHE A 230 -3.12 -6.56 17.14
C PHE A 230 -3.73 -5.77 18.31
N LYS A 231 -3.93 -4.47 18.10
CA LYS A 231 -4.50 -3.56 19.09
C LYS A 231 -5.81 -2.99 18.60
N ASN A 232 -6.71 -2.72 19.55
CA ASN A 232 -7.97 -2.05 19.30
C ASN A 232 -7.74 -0.63 18.77
N ASN A 233 -8.61 -0.18 17.88
CA ASN A 233 -8.63 1.18 17.34
C ASN A 233 -7.29 1.61 16.69
N GLN A 234 -6.53 0.64 16.16
CA GLN A 234 -5.30 0.89 15.41
C GLN A 234 -5.46 0.45 13.96
N TRP A 235 -5.01 1.28 13.03
CA TRP A 235 -4.95 0.94 11.63
C TRP A 235 -3.79 -0.02 11.33
N TYR A 236 -4.11 -1.04 10.54
CA TYR A 236 -3.13 -1.97 9.98
C TYR A 236 -3.35 -2.10 8.48
N HIS A 237 -2.27 -2.17 7.73
CA HIS A 237 -2.29 -2.68 6.37
C HIS A 237 -1.96 -4.17 6.44
N LEU A 238 -2.82 -4.99 5.90
CA LEU A 238 -2.66 -6.44 5.81
C LEU A 238 -2.44 -6.81 4.35
N ALA A 239 -1.47 -7.70 4.08
CA ALA A 239 -1.35 -8.33 2.80
C ALA A 239 -1.07 -9.83 2.97
N PHE A 240 -1.71 -10.62 2.11
CA PHE A 240 -1.60 -12.07 2.06
C PHE A 240 -1.15 -12.44 0.66
N VAL A 241 0.02 -12.99 0.52
CA VAL A 241 0.65 -13.28 -0.77
C VAL A 241 0.95 -14.76 -0.90
N CYS A 242 0.32 -15.40 -1.88
CA CYS A 242 0.61 -16.77 -2.28
C CYS A 242 1.44 -16.79 -3.56
N ASP A 243 2.65 -17.33 -3.52
CA ASP A 243 3.53 -17.47 -4.68
C ASP A 243 3.39 -18.82 -5.42
N GLY A 244 2.41 -19.61 -5.01
CA GLY A 244 2.13 -20.97 -5.55
C GLY A 244 2.71 -22.11 -4.69
N VAL A 245 3.59 -21.81 -3.75
CA VAL A 245 4.18 -22.80 -2.83
C VAL A 245 4.16 -22.35 -1.37
N LYS A 246 4.07 -21.05 -1.17
CA LYS A 246 4.09 -20.42 0.15
C LYS A 246 3.09 -19.30 0.22
N LEU A 247 2.39 -19.22 1.34
CA LEU A 247 1.64 -18.04 1.74
C LEU A 247 2.48 -17.22 2.70
N THR A 248 2.57 -15.92 2.47
CA THR A 248 3.21 -14.96 3.36
C THR A 248 2.19 -13.93 3.84
N ILE A 249 2.10 -13.74 5.16
CA ILE A 249 1.35 -12.65 5.78
C ILE A 249 2.28 -11.46 5.95
N TYR A 250 1.82 -10.30 5.52
CA TYR A 250 2.49 -9.03 5.78
C TYR A 250 1.61 -8.14 6.64
N VAL A 251 2.21 -7.53 7.66
CA VAL A 251 1.58 -6.51 8.51
C VAL A 251 2.36 -5.22 8.36
N ASN A 252 1.69 -4.16 7.91
CA ASN A 252 2.31 -2.85 7.63
C ASN A 252 3.56 -2.98 6.73
N GLY A 253 3.47 -3.83 5.69
CA GLY A 253 4.52 -4.05 4.70
C GLY A 253 5.70 -4.91 5.16
N ASN A 254 5.66 -5.47 6.38
CA ASN A 254 6.71 -6.35 6.89
C ASN A 254 6.22 -7.80 6.96
N ILE A 255 7.09 -8.76 6.67
CA ILE A 255 6.77 -10.18 6.82
C ILE A 255 6.46 -10.47 8.29
N ASP A 256 5.30 -11.08 8.52
CA ASP A 256 4.80 -11.42 9.85
C ASP A 256 4.78 -12.93 10.08
N ALA A 257 4.25 -13.70 9.13
CA ALA A 257 4.23 -15.15 9.20
C ALA A 257 4.25 -15.78 7.80
N THR A 258 4.61 -17.06 7.72
CA THR A 258 4.61 -17.84 6.47
C THR A 258 4.01 -19.22 6.67
N LEU A 259 3.45 -19.78 5.58
CA LEU A 259 2.86 -21.12 5.55
C LEU A 259 3.21 -21.79 4.23
N ASP A 260 3.79 -22.99 4.27
CA ASP A 260 3.99 -23.79 3.07
C ASP A 260 2.65 -24.40 2.61
N LEU A 261 2.38 -24.33 1.32
CA LEU A 261 1.12 -24.74 0.71
C LEU A 261 1.27 -25.99 -0.17
N PRO A 262 0.18 -26.74 -0.44
CA PRO A 262 0.23 -28.01 -1.18
C PRO A 262 0.45 -27.88 -2.69
N ARG A 263 0.85 -26.74 -3.21
CA ARG A 263 1.17 -26.51 -4.64
C ARG A 263 0.04 -26.90 -5.59
N LYS A 264 -1.18 -26.61 -5.25
CA LYS A 264 -2.35 -26.82 -6.11
C LYS A 264 -3.05 -25.50 -6.40
N PRO A 265 -3.77 -25.39 -7.53
CA PRO A 265 -4.56 -24.20 -7.82
C PRO A 265 -5.63 -23.97 -6.76
N LEU A 266 -5.84 -22.71 -6.41
CA LEU A 266 -6.94 -22.23 -5.58
C LEU A 266 -8.13 -21.91 -6.49
N ARG A 267 -9.30 -22.51 -6.23
CA ARG A 267 -10.54 -22.20 -6.92
C ARG A 267 -11.39 -21.25 -6.09
N LEU A 268 -11.81 -20.15 -6.69
CA LEU A 268 -12.69 -19.16 -6.08
C LEU A 268 -13.85 -18.87 -7.02
N VAL A 269 -15.08 -19.08 -6.55
CA VAL A 269 -16.25 -18.72 -7.37
C VAL A 269 -16.60 -17.24 -7.19
N LYS A 270 -17.07 -16.62 -8.25
CA LYS A 270 -17.28 -15.18 -8.35
C LYS A 270 -18.16 -14.58 -7.24
N ASN A 271 -19.13 -15.33 -6.73
CA ASN A 271 -20.09 -14.85 -5.72
C ASN A 271 -19.72 -15.27 -4.28
N SER A 272 -18.49 -15.76 -4.05
CA SER A 272 -18.07 -16.24 -2.74
C SER A 272 -17.29 -15.20 -1.92
N PHE A 273 -16.99 -14.05 -2.50
CA PHE A 273 -16.17 -13.03 -1.87
C PHE A 273 -16.99 -12.15 -0.92
N GLY A 274 -16.44 -11.87 0.25
CA GLY A 274 -17.09 -11.00 1.22
C GLY A 274 -16.13 -10.41 2.25
N ILE A 275 -16.50 -9.24 2.78
CA ILE A 275 -15.79 -8.54 3.84
C ILE A 275 -16.70 -8.49 5.06
N CYS A 276 -16.16 -8.83 6.23
CA CYS A 276 -16.87 -8.82 7.51
C CYS A 276 -18.16 -9.68 7.48
N ASN A 277 -18.16 -10.79 6.73
CA ASN A 277 -19.32 -11.58 6.40
C ASN A 277 -19.53 -12.84 7.29
N GLY A 278 -18.92 -12.87 8.46
CA GLY A 278 -19.09 -13.95 9.42
C GLY A 278 -20.09 -13.61 10.53
N ASP A 279 -21.00 -14.54 10.83
CA ASP A 279 -22.01 -14.38 11.92
C ASP A 279 -21.37 -14.13 13.29
N TRP A 280 -20.12 -14.54 13.47
CA TRP A 280 -19.34 -14.36 14.69
C TRP A 280 -18.66 -13.00 14.81
N MET A 281 -18.71 -12.19 13.78
CA MET A 281 -18.12 -10.85 13.81
C MET A 281 -19.05 -9.89 14.57
N VAL A 282 -18.73 -9.65 15.81
CA VAL A 282 -19.56 -8.86 16.76
C VAL A 282 -19.05 -7.45 16.98
N THR A 283 -17.87 -7.10 16.46
CA THR A 283 -17.26 -5.79 16.63
C THR A 283 -17.29 -4.97 15.36
N ASP A 284 -17.13 -3.66 15.50
CA ASP A 284 -16.99 -2.75 14.38
C ASP A 284 -15.60 -2.89 13.73
N ALA A 285 -15.58 -2.95 12.41
CA ALA A 285 -14.36 -2.83 11.61
C ALA A 285 -14.47 -1.65 10.63
N ILE A 286 -13.49 -0.78 10.61
CA ILE A 286 -13.33 0.21 9.57
C ILE A 286 -12.41 -0.39 8.51
N VAL A 287 -12.87 -0.46 7.25
CA VAL A 287 -12.16 -1.14 6.17
C VAL A 287 -11.96 -0.22 4.97
N SER A 288 -10.79 -0.25 4.36
CA SER A 288 -10.47 0.49 3.14
C SER A 288 -9.38 -0.21 2.32
N GLU A 289 -9.17 0.23 1.09
CA GLU A 289 -8.08 -0.22 0.22
C GLU A 289 -8.08 -1.74 -0.01
N VAL A 290 -9.24 -2.33 -0.27
CA VAL A 290 -9.36 -3.77 -0.51
C VAL A 290 -8.99 -4.10 -1.94
N ARG A 291 -8.00 -4.98 -2.12
CA ARG A 291 -7.42 -5.33 -3.42
C ARG A 291 -7.27 -6.83 -3.55
N PHE A 292 -7.72 -7.37 -4.67
CA PHE A 292 -7.47 -8.75 -5.05
C PHE A 292 -6.61 -8.82 -6.31
N TRP A 293 -5.59 -9.65 -6.27
CA TRP A 293 -4.61 -9.84 -7.32
C TRP A 293 -4.60 -11.29 -7.80
N THR A 294 -4.43 -11.49 -9.09
CA THR A 294 -4.20 -12.80 -9.69
C THR A 294 -2.72 -13.14 -9.81
N THR A 295 -1.85 -12.39 -9.13
CA THR A 295 -0.40 -12.55 -9.07
C THR A 295 0.11 -12.44 -7.63
N ALA A 296 1.32 -12.93 -7.39
CA ALA A 296 2.05 -12.69 -6.14
C ALA A 296 2.78 -11.34 -6.22
N ILE A 297 2.36 -10.38 -5.41
CA ILE A 297 3.02 -9.07 -5.34
C ILE A 297 4.25 -9.12 -4.44
N SER A 298 5.26 -8.32 -4.75
CA SER A 298 6.48 -8.24 -3.95
C SER A 298 6.29 -7.41 -2.68
N GLN A 299 7.16 -7.63 -1.67
CA GLN A 299 7.18 -6.81 -0.46
C GLN A 299 7.37 -5.32 -0.78
N SER A 300 8.22 -4.98 -1.76
CA SER A 300 8.42 -3.59 -2.18
C SER A 300 7.16 -2.97 -2.77
N GLN A 301 6.38 -3.74 -3.57
CA GLN A 301 5.09 -3.27 -4.06
C GLN A 301 4.12 -3.00 -2.92
N ILE A 302 4.04 -3.89 -1.92
CA ILE A 302 3.23 -3.70 -0.72
C ILE A 302 3.64 -2.43 0.01
N GLN A 303 4.92 -2.31 0.38
CA GLN A 303 5.44 -1.17 1.15
C GLN A 303 5.22 0.17 0.46
N ASN A 304 5.35 0.20 -0.86
CA ASN A 304 5.19 1.41 -1.63
C ASN A 304 3.73 1.80 -1.88
N ASN A 305 2.78 0.86 -1.73
CA ASN A 305 1.39 1.07 -2.15
C ASN A 305 0.34 0.86 -1.04
N MET A 306 0.72 0.85 0.24
CA MET A 306 -0.20 0.58 1.35
C MET A 306 -1.44 1.49 1.39
N PHE A 307 -1.36 2.72 0.86
CA PHE A 307 -2.42 3.73 0.99
C PHE A 307 -3.12 4.04 -0.33
N ALA A 308 -2.48 3.78 -1.45
CA ALA A 308 -3.06 3.94 -2.78
C ALA A 308 -2.20 3.20 -3.81
N ILE A 309 -2.82 2.80 -4.91
CA ILE A 309 -2.12 2.22 -6.07
C ILE A 309 -2.82 2.65 -7.34
N ASN A 310 -2.07 2.69 -8.45
CA ASN A 310 -2.66 2.89 -9.77
C ASN A 310 -3.60 1.71 -10.10
N PRO A 311 -4.89 1.97 -10.37
CA PRO A 311 -5.86 0.91 -10.68
C PRO A 311 -5.53 0.07 -11.92
N GLY A 312 -4.71 0.61 -12.83
CA GLY A 312 -4.23 -0.09 -14.04
C GLY A 312 -2.98 -0.93 -13.82
N THR A 313 -2.58 -1.22 -12.56
CA THR A 313 -1.40 -2.04 -12.28
C THR A 313 -1.64 -3.49 -12.73
N ASP A 314 -0.66 -4.04 -13.44
CA ASP A 314 -0.73 -5.42 -13.94
C ASP A 314 -0.97 -6.44 -12.82
N GLY A 315 -1.90 -7.36 -13.05
CA GLY A 315 -2.29 -8.40 -12.10
C GLY A 315 -3.28 -7.95 -11.02
N LEU A 316 -3.59 -6.65 -10.91
CA LEU A 316 -4.63 -6.13 -10.02
C LEU A 316 -6.01 -6.42 -10.61
N GLU A 317 -6.69 -7.41 -10.07
CA GLU A 317 -7.96 -7.88 -10.59
C GLU A 317 -9.17 -7.09 -10.10
N ALA A 318 -9.14 -6.68 -8.84
CA ALA A 318 -10.20 -5.86 -8.26
C ALA A 318 -9.61 -4.89 -7.21
N TYR A 319 -10.16 -3.69 -7.15
CA TYR A 319 -9.73 -2.66 -6.21
C TYR A 319 -10.91 -1.80 -5.74
N TRP A 320 -11.31 -1.98 -4.51
CA TRP A 320 -12.30 -1.16 -3.85
C TRP A 320 -11.61 -0.25 -2.82
N LYS A 321 -11.62 1.06 -3.11
CA LYS A 321 -11.07 2.06 -2.17
C LYS A 321 -11.92 2.15 -0.91
N LEU A 322 -13.23 1.91 -1.02
CA LEU A 322 -14.25 2.05 0.02
C LEU A 322 -14.26 3.47 0.60
N ASN A 323 -14.20 4.48 -0.26
CA ASN A 323 -14.05 5.88 0.12
C ASN A 323 -15.18 6.78 -0.39
N GLU A 324 -16.32 6.21 -0.72
CA GLU A 324 -17.47 6.90 -1.28
C GLU A 324 -18.11 7.91 -0.29
N GLY A 325 -17.88 7.76 1.02
CA GLY A 325 -18.38 8.63 2.09
C GLY A 325 -19.86 8.47 2.39
N SER A 326 -20.61 7.73 1.56
CA SER A 326 -22.03 7.47 1.72
C SER A 326 -22.49 6.31 0.83
N GLY A 327 -23.71 5.81 1.08
CA GLY A 327 -24.33 4.77 0.25
C GLY A 327 -23.87 3.36 0.63
N THR A 328 -24.20 2.42 -0.26
CA THR A 328 -24.05 0.97 -0.05
C THR A 328 -23.43 0.25 -1.25
N GLU A 329 -23.07 0.97 -2.29
CA GLU A 329 -22.39 0.46 -3.48
C GLU A 329 -20.95 0.98 -3.50
N PHE A 330 -20.01 0.11 -3.82
CA PHE A 330 -18.58 0.41 -3.81
C PHE A 330 -18.01 0.18 -5.20
N LYS A 331 -17.33 1.19 -5.72
CA LYS A 331 -16.78 1.19 -7.08
C LYS A 331 -15.50 0.33 -7.16
N ASP A 332 -15.46 -0.59 -8.12
CA ASP A 332 -14.20 -1.21 -8.55
C ASP A 332 -13.38 -0.19 -9.35
N ALA A 333 -12.30 0.27 -8.77
CA ALA A 333 -11.43 1.28 -9.38
C ALA A 333 -10.67 0.76 -10.62
N THR A 334 -10.48 -0.57 -10.75
CA THR A 334 -9.83 -1.17 -11.94
C THR A 334 -10.68 -1.01 -13.21
N GLY A 335 -11.99 -0.86 -13.05
CA GLY A 335 -12.93 -0.83 -14.17
C GLY A 335 -13.20 -2.21 -14.79
N HIS A 336 -12.77 -3.31 -14.20
CA HIS A 336 -13.02 -4.67 -14.70
C HIS A 336 -14.46 -5.13 -14.53
N GLY A 337 -15.27 -4.37 -13.78
CA GLY A 337 -16.70 -4.65 -13.61
C GLY A 337 -17.03 -5.56 -12.44
N ASN A 338 -16.12 -5.72 -11.49
CA ASN A 338 -16.40 -6.38 -10.22
C ASN A 338 -17.36 -5.50 -9.39
N LYS A 339 -18.30 -6.12 -8.68
CA LYS A 339 -19.27 -5.40 -7.84
C LYS A 339 -19.00 -5.64 -6.38
N ALA A 340 -19.26 -4.62 -5.56
CA ALA A 340 -19.29 -4.75 -4.11
C ALA A 340 -20.46 -3.93 -3.54
N THR A 341 -21.22 -4.53 -2.66
CA THR A 341 -22.41 -3.91 -2.06
C THR A 341 -22.53 -4.27 -0.59
N ALA A 342 -23.09 -3.37 0.21
CA ALA A 342 -23.49 -3.62 1.59
C ALA A 342 -25.04 -3.78 1.63
N PRO A 343 -25.58 -4.99 1.45
CA PRO A 343 -27.02 -5.22 1.28
C PRO A 343 -27.82 -4.79 2.50
N ASN A 344 -27.23 -4.81 3.69
CA ASN A 344 -27.84 -4.41 4.95
C ASN A 344 -27.39 -3.00 5.39
N GLY A 345 -26.79 -2.23 4.48
CA GLY A 345 -26.17 -0.95 4.79
C GLY A 345 -24.84 -1.09 5.55
N VAL A 346 -24.21 0.03 5.82
CA VAL A 346 -23.04 0.15 6.72
C VAL A 346 -23.49 0.61 8.10
N VAL A 347 -22.67 0.44 9.11
CA VAL A 347 -22.98 0.96 10.47
C VAL A 347 -22.99 2.48 10.44
N ARG A 348 -21.94 3.06 9.90
CA ARG A 348 -21.73 4.50 9.66
C ARG A 348 -20.55 4.68 8.72
N TRP A 349 -20.35 5.89 8.25
CA TRP A 349 -19.14 6.33 7.59
C TRP A 349 -18.24 7.09 8.57
N VAL A 350 -16.94 6.97 8.39
CA VAL A 350 -15.92 7.73 9.12
C VAL A 350 -15.12 8.52 8.08
N ASP A 351 -15.10 9.84 8.27
CA ASP A 351 -14.35 10.78 7.42
C ASP A 351 -13.01 11.18 8.06
N GLY A 352 -12.16 11.82 7.28
CA GLY A 352 -10.91 12.38 7.79
C GLY A 352 -9.85 11.33 8.14
N ILE A 353 -9.96 10.12 7.59
CA ILE A 353 -8.96 9.08 7.78
C ILE A 353 -7.70 9.45 7.02
N ARG A 354 -6.60 9.66 7.76
CA ARG A 354 -5.32 10.10 7.22
C ARG A 354 -4.35 8.94 7.04
N SER A 355 -3.58 8.98 5.95
CA SER A 355 -2.54 7.97 5.68
C SER A 355 -1.32 8.10 6.62
N ASP A 356 -1.08 9.27 7.20
CA ASP A 356 0.01 9.49 8.15
C ASP A 356 -0.35 9.14 9.61
N GLY A 357 -1.59 8.72 9.88
CA GLY A 357 -2.04 8.27 11.19
C GLY A 357 -2.21 9.36 12.23
N LYS A 358 -2.28 10.65 11.81
CA LYS A 358 -2.46 11.81 12.69
C LYS A 358 -3.92 12.22 12.79
#